data_830e4f61f08bad9624dddafd0dc01f12
#
_entry.id   830e4f61f08bad9624dddafd0dc01f12
#
_cell.length_a   1.000
_cell.length_b   1.000
_cell.length_c   1.000
_cell.angle_alpha   90.00
_cell.angle_beta   90.00
_cell.angle_gamma   90.00
#
_symmetry.space_group_name_H-M   'P 1'
#
loop_
_entity.id
_entity.type
_entity.pdbx_description
1 polymer ?
#
loop_
_entity_poly.entity_id
_entity_poly.type
_entity_poly.pdbx_seq_one_letter_code
_entity_poly.pdbx_strand_id
1 'polypeptide(L)'
;AWLRALPGDPARALLGEKATPEAIARINEQYGFDQPLLQQYDTYVGQLVRGDFGSSPRTGEPVLETFMLRFPATIELAVAALLFAVVVGIPLGYLAAKRAGGLLDTLTVSASLAGVVIPVFVLAYLLKVVFAVGLPGLKFLAVLPSSGRQSVTIDATHITNFYVLDGLLTREFDASWDA
;
A
#
# COMPACT_ATOMS: atom_id res chain seq x y z
N ALA A 1 -4.23 -0.53 -22.70
CA ALA A 1 -4.64 -0.19 -24.08
C ALA A 1 -4.91 1.32 -24.23
N TRP A 2 -5.66 1.98 -23.35
CA TRP A 2 -6.01 3.40 -23.47
C TRP A 2 -4.82 4.35 -23.39
N LEU A 3 -3.82 4.09 -22.55
CA LEU A 3 -2.61 4.93 -22.43
C LEU A 3 -1.79 4.98 -23.75
N ARG A 4 -1.94 3.99 -24.62
CA ARG A 4 -1.24 3.94 -25.93
C ARG A 4 -2.04 4.58 -27.08
N ALA A 5 -3.30 4.92 -26.84
CA ALA A 5 -4.12 5.69 -27.77
C ALA A 5 -3.91 7.21 -27.63
N LEU A 6 -3.21 7.63 -26.57
CA LEU A 6 -2.83 9.03 -26.39
C LEU A 6 -1.69 9.39 -27.35
N PRO A 7 -1.73 10.56 -28.00
CA PRO A 7 -0.66 11.04 -28.85
C PRO A 7 0.60 11.27 -27.99
N GLY A 8 1.62 10.46 -28.20
CA GLY A 8 2.91 10.52 -27.52
C GLY A 8 3.71 9.24 -27.71
N ASP A 9 5.02 9.37 -27.82
CA ASP A 9 5.93 8.23 -27.89
C ASP A 9 6.14 7.67 -26.47
N PRO A 10 5.72 6.42 -26.16
CA PRO A 10 5.88 5.80 -24.86
C PRO A 10 7.36 5.77 -24.40
N ALA A 11 8.28 5.52 -25.32
CA ALA A 11 9.71 5.51 -25.02
C ALA A 11 10.21 6.90 -24.60
N ARG A 12 9.73 7.95 -25.27
CA ARG A 12 10.05 9.32 -24.90
C ARG A 12 9.49 9.69 -23.53
N ALA A 13 8.28 9.24 -23.21
CA ALA A 13 7.67 9.48 -21.89
C ALA A 13 8.45 8.79 -20.76
N LEU A 14 9.04 7.61 -21.02
CA LEU A 14 9.87 6.90 -20.03
C LEU A 14 11.24 7.54 -19.84
N LEU A 15 11.85 8.04 -20.91
CA LEU A 15 13.19 8.63 -20.88
C LEU A 15 13.20 10.09 -20.38
N GLY A 16 12.08 10.80 -20.49
CA GLY A 16 11.97 12.20 -20.10
C GLY A 16 13.02 13.08 -20.81
N GLU A 17 13.80 13.83 -20.04
CA GLU A 17 14.87 14.71 -20.56
C GLU A 17 16.05 13.94 -21.17
N LYS A 18 16.20 12.65 -20.89
CA LYS A 18 17.24 11.78 -21.44
C LYS A 18 16.85 11.10 -22.77
N ALA A 19 15.78 11.56 -23.42
CA ALA A 19 15.24 11.01 -24.66
C ALA A 19 16.12 11.39 -25.86
N THR A 20 17.24 10.69 -26.04
CA THR A 20 18.02 10.74 -27.29
C THR A 20 17.42 9.77 -28.32
N PRO A 21 17.61 10.00 -29.64
CA PRO A 21 17.12 9.09 -30.67
C PRO A 21 17.56 7.63 -30.47
N GLU A 22 18.81 7.43 -30.07
CA GLU A 22 19.39 6.12 -29.80
C GLU A 22 18.77 5.45 -28.57
N ALA A 23 18.49 6.22 -27.52
CA ALA A 23 17.84 5.72 -26.31
C ALA A 23 16.38 5.33 -26.59
N ILE A 24 15.67 6.13 -27.38
CA ILE A 24 14.30 5.84 -27.84
C ILE A 24 14.28 4.54 -28.65
N ALA A 25 15.20 4.38 -29.60
CA ALA A 25 15.29 3.16 -30.43
C ALA A 25 15.51 1.91 -29.55
N ARG A 26 16.42 1.96 -28.58
CA ARG A 26 16.67 0.86 -27.63
C ARG A 26 15.43 0.50 -26.80
N ILE A 27 14.72 1.49 -26.28
CA ILE A 27 13.50 1.27 -25.50
C ILE A 27 12.41 0.66 -26.38
N ASN A 28 12.25 1.15 -27.63
CA ASN A 28 11.27 0.63 -28.56
C ASN A 28 11.58 -0.85 -28.91
N GLU A 29 12.82 -1.19 -29.16
CA GLU A 29 13.25 -2.56 -29.40
C GLU A 29 13.07 -3.46 -28.17
N GLN A 30 13.49 -2.98 -26.99
CA GLN A 30 13.44 -3.74 -25.74
C GLN A 30 11.99 -4.05 -25.29
N TYR A 31 11.08 -3.10 -25.48
CA TYR A 31 9.67 -3.23 -25.04
C TYR A 31 8.70 -3.49 -26.20
N GLY A 32 9.19 -3.60 -27.42
CA GLY A 32 8.39 -3.87 -28.62
C GLY A 32 7.35 -2.78 -28.89
N PHE A 33 7.65 -1.51 -28.59
CA PHE A 33 6.69 -0.42 -28.78
C PHE A 33 6.46 -0.08 -30.26
N ASP A 34 7.35 -0.50 -31.14
CA ASP A 34 7.28 -0.39 -32.57
C ASP A 34 6.41 -1.46 -33.26
N GLN A 35 6.02 -2.51 -32.50
CA GLN A 35 5.20 -3.60 -33.04
C GLN A 35 3.70 -3.22 -33.06
N PRO A 36 2.88 -3.89 -33.89
CA PRO A 36 1.43 -3.74 -33.91
C PRO A 36 0.83 -4.00 -32.54
N LEU A 37 -0.20 -3.24 -32.12
CA LEU A 37 -0.82 -3.32 -30.80
C LEU A 37 -1.30 -4.74 -30.42
N LEU A 38 -1.80 -5.50 -31.38
CA LEU A 38 -2.25 -6.88 -31.17
C LEU A 38 -1.08 -7.79 -30.78
N GLN A 39 0.06 -7.63 -31.44
CA GLN A 39 1.26 -8.41 -31.17
C GLN A 39 1.87 -8.05 -29.82
N GLN A 40 1.88 -6.78 -29.47
CA GLN A 40 2.29 -6.33 -28.13
C GLN A 40 1.38 -6.91 -27.04
N TYR A 41 0.07 -6.97 -27.29
CA TYR A 41 -0.90 -7.55 -26.36
C TYR A 41 -0.68 -9.06 -26.19
N ASP A 42 -0.52 -9.79 -27.29
CA ASP A 42 -0.27 -11.23 -27.28
C ASP A 42 1.03 -11.58 -26.54
N THR A 43 2.10 -10.87 -26.82
CA THR A 43 3.39 -11.00 -26.13
C THR A 43 3.23 -10.74 -24.63
N TYR A 44 2.54 -9.66 -24.24
CA TYR A 44 2.32 -9.31 -22.84
C TYR A 44 1.50 -10.37 -22.10
N VAL A 45 0.40 -10.84 -22.69
CA VAL A 45 -0.41 -11.92 -22.10
C VAL A 45 0.38 -13.22 -22.01
N GLY A 46 1.15 -13.55 -23.05
CA GLY A 46 2.01 -14.73 -23.05
C GLY A 46 3.08 -14.71 -21.95
N GLN A 47 3.67 -13.56 -21.66
CA GLN A 47 4.59 -13.37 -20.54
C GLN A 47 3.88 -13.54 -19.19
N LEU A 48 2.73 -12.90 -19.01
CA LEU A 48 1.94 -13.01 -17.77
C LEU A 48 1.56 -14.46 -17.45
N VAL A 49 1.11 -15.23 -18.45
CA VAL A 49 0.75 -16.65 -18.28
C VAL A 49 1.95 -17.50 -17.86
N ARG A 50 3.15 -17.12 -18.24
CA ARG A 50 4.40 -17.77 -17.85
C ARG A 50 4.94 -17.29 -16.50
N GLY A 51 4.25 -16.34 -15.83
CA GLY A 51 4.68 -15.75 -14.57
C GLY A 51 5.73 -14.66 -14.71
N ASP A 52 6.01 -14.21 -15.94
CA ASP A 52 6.92 -13.10 -16.22
C ASP A 52 6.13 -11.78 -16.21
N PHE A 53 6.25 -11.04 -15.13
CA PHE A 53 5.62 -9.72 -14.96
C PHE A 53 6.51 -8.58 -15.49
N GLY A 54 7.69 -8.93 -16.05
CA GLY A 54 8.66 -7.97 -16.54
C GLY A 54 9.34 -7.17 -15.44
N SER A 55 10.01 -6.10 -15.88
CA SER A 55 10.67 -5.14 -14.99
C SER A 55 10.04 -3.76 -15.10
N SER A 56 10.13 -2.98 -14.04
CA SER A 56 9.66 -1.60 -13.99
C SER A 56 10.53 -0.73 -14.92
N PRO A 57 9.97 -0.07 -15.93
CA PRO A 57 10.76 0.81 -16.80
C PRO A 57 11.40 2.00 -16.07
N ARG A 58 10.90 2.34 -14.90
CA ARG A 58 11.37 3.47 -14.11
C ARG A 58 12.52 3.11 -13.17
N THR A 59 12.43 1.96 -12.50
CA THR A 59 13.42 1.52 -11.50
C THR A 59 14.34 0.42 -11.99
N GLY A 60 13.99 -0.29 -13.09
CA GLY A 60 14.70 -1.47 -13.57
C GLY A 60 14.47 -2.74 -12.75
N GLU A 61 13.74 -2.66 -11.63
CA GLU A 61 13.51 -3.77 -10.72
C GLU A 61 12.48 -4.75 -11.27
N PRO A 62 12.62 -6.08 -11.02
CA PRO A 62 11.59 -7.06 -11.35
C PRO A 62 10.28 -6.75 -10.63
N VAL A 63 9.18 -6.70 -11.39
CA VAL A 63 7.85 -6.34 -10.83
C VAL A 63 7.40 -7.37 -9.80
N LEU A 64 7.61 -8.66 -10.05
CA LEU A 64 7.20 -9.73 -9.14
C LEU A 64 7.93 -9.63 -7.80
N GLU A 65 9.23 -9.38 -7.82
CA GLU A 65 10.04 -9.23 -6.60
C GLU A 65 9.58 -8.04 -5.77
N THR A 66 9.43 -6.88 -6.41
CA THR A 66 8.90 -5.67 -5.75
C THR A 66 7.49 -5.91 -5.17
N PHE A 67 6.64 -6.65 -5.90
CA PHE A 67 5.31 -7.01 -5.44
C PHE A 67 5.38 -7.90 -4.19
N MET A 68 6.16 -8.99 -4.23
CA MET A 68 6.29 -9.93 -3.11
C MET A 68 6.89 -9.26 -1.87
N LEU A 69 7.74 -8.26 -2.05
CA LEU A 69 8.30 -7.50 -0.94
C LEU A 69 7.29 -6.55 -0.28
N ARG A 70 6.39 -5.95 -1.07
CA ARG A 70 5.48 -4.89 -0.58
C ARG A 70 4.06 -5.37 -0.29
N PHE A 71 3.59 -6.40 -0.99
CA PHE A 71 2.24 -6.92 -0.86
C PHE A 71 1.90 -7.44 0.54
N PRO A 72 2.80 -8.15 1.26
CA PRO A 72 2.55 -8.58 2.62
C PRO A 72 2.16 -7.43 3.57
N ALA A 73 2.80 -6.27 3.45
CA ALA A 73 2.43 -5.09 4.25
C ALA A 73 0.98 -4.66 4.05
N THR A 74 0.50 -4.71 2.81
CA THR A 74 -0.88 -4.35 2.48
C THR A 74 -1.86 -5.35 3.09
N ILE A 75 -1.53 -6.64 3.05
CA ILE A 75 -2.37 -7.70 3.65
C ILE A 75 -2.42 -7.56 5.17
N GLU A 76 -1.28 -7.36 5.83
CA GLU A 76 -1.24 -7.16 7.28
C GLU A 76 -2.08 -5.96 7.71
N LEU A 77 -1.92 -4.83 7.04
CA LEU A 77 -2.71 -3.64 7.31
C LEU A 77 -4.21 -3.87 7.08
N ALA A 78 -4.58 -4.55 5.98
CA ALA A 78 -5.96 -4.85 5.66
C ALA A 78 -6.61 -5.78 6.70
N VAL A 79 -5.88 -6.82 7.14
CA VAL A 79 -6.34 -7.74 8.18
C VAL A 79 -6.48 -7.01 9.52
N ALA A 80 -5.49 -6.22 9.91
CA ALA A 80 -5.54 -5.43 11.15
C ALA A 80 -6.71 -4.44 11.14
N ALA A 81 -6.93 -3.74 10.04
CA ALA A 81 -8.05 -2.82 9.88
C ALA A 81 -9.41 -3.54 9.96
N LEU A 82 -9.53 -4.71 9.32
CA LEU A 82 -10.75 -5.53 9.36
C LEU A 82 -11.03 -6.03 10.78
N LEU A 83 -10.01 -6.54 11.47
CA LEU A 83 -10.15 -6.99 12.86
C LEU A 83 -10.56 -5.83 13.77
N PHE A 84 -9.94 -4.67 13.63
CA PHE A 84 -10.32 -3.47 14.37
C PHE A 84 -11.79 -3.09 14.08
N ALA A 85 -12.21 -3.07 12.82
CA ALA A 85 -13.57 -2.73 12.45
C ALA A 85 -14.59 -3.71 13.05
N VAL A 86 -14.29 -5.00 13.08
CA VAL A 86 -15.17 -6.04 13.68
C VAL A 86 -15.19 -5.91 15.20
N VAL A 87 -14.03 -5.84 15.85
CA VAL A 87 -13.91 -5.86 17.32
C VAL A 87 -14.45 -4.57 17.94
N VAL A 88 -14.29 -3.45 17.27
CA VAL A 88 -14.76 -2.14 17.78
C VAL A 88 -16.13 -1.77 17.20
N GLY A 89 -16.32 -1.93 15.91
CA GLY A 89 -17.53 -1.48 15.22
C GLY A 89 -18.77 -2.27 15.62
N ILE A 90 -18.68 -3.60 15.69
CA ILE A 90 -19.85 -4.43 16.05
C ILE A 90 -20.32 -4.16 17.47
N PRO A 91 -19.45 -4.17 18.52
CA PRO A 91 -19.90 -3.85 19.87
C PRO A 91 -20.43 -2.44 20.02
N LEU A 92 -19.77 -1.45 19.41
CA LEU A 92 -20.25 -0.06 19.46
C LEU A 92 -21.61 0.08 18.76
N GLY A 93 -21.79 -0.51 17.60
CA GLY A 93 -23.07 -0.52 16.89
C GLY A 93 -24.18 -1.18 17.69
N TYR A 94 -23.89 -2.32 18.31
CA TYR A 94 -24.84 -3.01 19.20
C TYR A 94 -25.23 -2.16 20.41
N LEU A 95 -24.26 -1.53 21.09
CA LEU A 95 -24.51 -0.68 22.24
C LEU A 95 -25.29 0.58 21.87
N ALA A 96 -25.01 1.18 20.71
CA ALA A 96 -25.74 2.32 20.18
C ALA A 96 -27.20 1.94 19.91
N ALA A 97 -27.45 0.81 19.21
CA ALA A 97 -28.78 0.32 18.93
C ALA A 97 -29.59 0.01 20.20
N LYS A 98 -28.95 -0.55 21.24
CA LYS A 98 -29.59 -0.83 22.53
C LYS A 98 -30.03 0.44 23.27
N ARG A 99 -29.37 1.58 23.01
CA ARG A 99 -29.65 2.88 23.62
C ARG A 99 -30.04 3.92 22.56
N ALA A 100 -30.87 3.50 21.58
CA ALA A 100 -31.31 4.33 20.48
C ALA A 100 -31.91 5.66 20.99
N GLY A 101 -31.52 6.77 20.34
CA GLY A 101 -31.89 8.12 20.74
C GLY A 101 -31.10 8.70 21.91
N GLY A 102 -30.17 7.92 22.51
CA GLY A 102 -29.31 8.37 23.59
C GLY A 102 -28.01 9.03 23.08
N LEU A 103 -27.25 9.59 24.04
CA LEU A 103 -25.98 10.26 23.74
C LEU A 103 -24.98 9.31 23.03
N LEU A 104 -24.92 8.05 23.47
CA LEU A 104 -24.02 7.04 22.89
C LEU A 104 -24.37 6.75 21.42
N ASP A 105 -25.66 6.64 21.10
CA ASP A 105 -26.14 6.46 19.73
C ASP A 105 -25.75 7.67 18.87
N THR A 106 -26.07 8.86 19.34
CA THR A 106 -25.74 10.11 18.62
C THR A 106 -24.22 10.25 18.37
N LEU A 107 -23.40 9.97 19.38
CA LEU A 107 -21.94 10.04 19.23
C LEU A 107 -21.40 8.99 18.25
N THR A 108 -21.90 7.73 18.32
CA THR A 108 -21.45 6.66 17.43
C THR A 108 -21.83 6.96 15.97
N VAL A 109 -23.06 7.40 15.72
CA VAL A 109 -23.52 7.78 14.38
C VAL A 109 -22.72 8.99 13.87
N SER A 110 -22.54 10.03 14.70
CA SER A 110 -21.77 11.23 14.30
C SER A 110 -20.31 10.89 13.99
N ALA A 111 -19.67 10.05 14.80
CA ALA A 111 -18.30 9.61 14.55
C ALA A 111 -18.18 8.77 13.25
N SER A 112 -19.15 7.89 13.01
CA SER A 112 -19.20 7.10 11.77
C SER A 112 -19.36 7.99 10.54
N LEU A 113 -20.27 8.97 10.59
CA LEU A 113 -20.46 9.94 9.51
C LEU A 113 -19.21 10.78 9.28
N ALA A 114 -18.56 11.26 10.35
CA ALA A 114 -17.31 12.02 10.25
C ALA A 114 -16.21 11.18 9.57
N GLY A 115 -16.09 9.90 9.94
CA GLY A 115 -15.12 8.98 9.34
C GLY A 115 -15.34 8.74 7.84
N VAL A 116 -16.60 8.78 7.37
CA VAL A 116 -16.92 8.63 5.94
C VAL A 116 -16.74 9.94 5.16
N VAL A 117 -17.06 11.07 5.78
CA VAL A 117 -16.98 12.40 5.13
C VAL A 117 -15.53 12.90 5.02
N ILE A 118 -14.68 12.59 6.01
CA ILE A 118 -13.29 13.01 5.98
C ILE A 118 -12.55 12.25 4.87
N PRO A 119 -11.87 12.95 3.94
CA PRO A 119 -11.05 12.28 2.92
C PRO A 119 -10.00 11.36 3.56
N VAL A 120 -9.84 10.14 3.03
CA VAL A 120 -8.98 9.09 3.61
C VAL A 120 -7.54 9.56 3.86
N PHE A 121 -6.98 10.40 3.00
CA PHE A 121 -5.61 10.92 3.19
C PHE A 121 -5.51 11.90 4.38
N VAL A 122 -6.58 12.68 4.65
CA VAL A 122 -6.65 13.56 5.82
C VAL A 122 -6.74 12.73 7.08
N LEU A 123 -7.62 11.72 7.09
CA LEU A 123 -7.76 10.80 8.21
C LEU A 123 -6.44 10.07 8.50
N ALA A 124 -5.77 9.55 7.46
CA ALA A 124 -4.48 8.89 7.59
C ALA A 124 -3.41 9.82 8.19
N TYR A 125 -3.37 11.09 7.74
CA TYR A 125 -2.45 12.07 8.32
C TYR A 125 -2.75 12.39 9.78
N LEU A 126 -4.03 12.57 10.14
CA LEU A 126 -4.44 12.80 11.54
C LEU A 126 -4.07 11.62 12.43
N LEU A 127 -4.32 10.38 12.00
CA LEU A 127 -3.93 9.18 12.72
C LEU A 127 -2.40 9.10 12.90
N LYS A 128 -1.64 9.42 11.86
CA LYS A 128 -0.17 9.51 11.94
C LYS A 128 0.26 10.54 12.99
N VAL A 129 -0.33 11.72 13.00
CA VAL A 129 0.01 12.76 13.99
C VAL A 129 -0.29 12.28 15.42
N VAL A 130 -1.42 11.62 15.63
CA VAL A 130 -1.81 11.14 16.96
C VAL A 130 -0.93 9.97 17.41
N PHE A 131 -0.73 8.95 16.57
CA PHE A 131 -0.14 7.66 16.96
C PHE A 131 1.35 7.52 16.64
N ALA A 132 1.90 8.35 15.78
CA ALA A 132 3.32 8.29 15.44
C ALA A 132 4.11 9.52 15.91
N VAL A 133 3.54 10.72 15.81
CA VAL A 133 4.23 11.95 16.24
C VAL A 133 3.91 12.27 17.71
N GLY A 134 2.67 12.01 18.12
CA GLY A 134 2.15 12.34 19.45
C GLY A 134 1.71 13.79 19.56
N LEU A 135 0.58 13.99 20.24
CA LEU A 135 0.08 15.31 20.56
C LEU A 135 0.74 15.86 21.84
N PRO A 136 0.92 17.18 21.99
CA PRO A 136 1.36 17.78 23.25
C PRO A 136 0.46 17.34 24.40
N GLY A 137 1.03 16.73 25.44
CA GLY A 137 0.30 16.17 26.57
C GLY A 137 -0.25 14.74 26.41
N LEU A 138 -0.23 14.17 25.19
CA LEU A 138 -0.70 12.82 24.87
C LEU A 138 0.36 11.97 24.18
N LYS A 139 1.63 12.21 24.48
CA LYS A 139 2.78 11.49 23.87
C LYS A 139 2.74 9.97 24.14
N PHE A 140 2.03 9.51 25.13
CA PHE A 140 1.84 8.09 25.41
C PHE A 140 1.04 7.35 24.32
N LEU A 141 0.34 8.08 23.44
CA LEU A 141 -0.34 7.53 22.28
C LEU A 141 0.59 7.34 21.08
N ALA A 142 1.78 7.94 21.09
CA ALA A 142 2.75 7.81 20.00
C ALA A 142 3.49 6.46 20.12
N VAL A 143 2.79 5.40 19.75
CA VAL A 143 3.26 4.01 19.84
C VAL A 143 3.65 3.40 18.49
N LEU A 144 3.35 4.10 17.39
CA LEU A 144 3.64 3.62 16.04
C LEU A 144 4.87 4.31 15.45
N PRO A 145 5.62 3.62 14.56
CA PRO A 145 6.74 4.24 13.85
C PRO A 145 6.24 5.37 12.93
N SER A 146 7.02 6.44 12.82
CA SER A 146 6.66 7.60 11.99
C SER A 146 6.72 7.33 10.50
N SER A 147 7.48 6.31 10.10
CA SER A 147 7.64 5.86 8.70
C SER A 147 8.16 4.43 8.65
N GLY A 148 7.87 3.73 7.56
CA GLY A 148 8.26 2.33 7.41
C GLY A 148 7.27 1.36 8.06
N ARG A 149 7.66 0.10 8.14
CA ARG A 149 6.88 -0.99 8.75
C ARG A 149 7.39 -1.37 10.12
N GLN A 150 8.58 -0.89 10.49
CA GLN A 150 9.29 -1.23 11.70
C GLN A 150 10.23 -0.09 12.10
N SER A 151 10.53 0.04 13.38
CA SER A 151 11.52 0.98 13.88
C SER A 151 12.90 0.63 13.35
N VAL A 152 13.66 1.64 12.91
CA VAL A 152 15.01 1.47 12.30
C VAL A 152 16.03 0.85 13.27
N THR A 153 15.67 0.78 14.56
CA THR A 153 16.53 0.24 15.63
C THR A 153 16.39 -1.26 15.81
N ILE A 154 15.39 -1.88 15.18
CA ILE A 154 15.11 -3.31 15.31
C ILE A 154 15.58 -4.01 14.03
N ASP A 155 16.59 -4.85 14.17
CA ASP A 155 17.09 -5.72 13.09
C ASP A 155 16.45 -7.10 13.26
N ALA A 156 15.29 -7.28 12.65
CA ALA A 156 14.52 -8.52 12.76
C ALA A 156 14.71 -9.43 11.54
N THR A 157 14.63 -10.72 11.76
CA THR A 157 14.74 -11.72 10.70
C THR A 157 13.44 -11.81 9.91
N HIS A 158 13.48 -11.46 8.62
CA HIS A 158 12.33 -11.53 7.73
C HIS A 158 12.41 -12.78 6.85
N ILE A 159 11.48 -13.72 7.07
CA ILE A 159 11.41 -14.99 6.34
C ILE A 159 10.36 -14.90 5.23
N THR A 160 9.19 -14.35 5.55
CA THR A 160 8.02 -14.31 4.66
C THR A 160 7.67 -12.92 4.18
N ASN A 161 8.34 -11.88 4.69
CA ASN A 161 8.00 -10.46 4.54
C ASN A 161 6.65 -10.05 5.17
N PHE A 162 6.01 -10.94 5.92
CA PHE A 162 4.93 -10.63 6.84
C PHE A 162 5.55 -10.34 8.22
N TYR A 163 5.77 -9.10 8.55
CA TYR A 163 6.56 -8.71 9.71
C TYR A 163 5.95 -9.16 11.03
N VAL A 164 4.62 -9.08 11.14
CA VAL A 164 3.90 -9.59 12.33
C VAL A 164 4.04 -11.12 12.45
N LEU A 165 3.89 -11.84 11.34
CA LEU A 165 4.05 -13.30 11.33
C LEU A 165 5.49 -13.71 11.57
N ASP A 166 6.44 -13.03 10.94
CA ASP A 166 7.86 -13.32 11.09
C ASP A 166 8.30 -13.10 12.53
N GLY A 167 7.91 -12.00 13.18
CA GLY A 167 8.21 -11.77 14.59
C GLY A 167 7.57 -12.79 15.53
N LEU A 168 6.38 -13.30 15.23
CA LEU A 168 5.77 -14.40 15.99
C LEU A 168 6.49 -15.73 15.76
N LEU A 169 6.93 -16.03 14.54
CA LEU A 169 7.63 -17.28 14.20
C LEU A 169 9.06 -17.33 14.75
N THR A 170 9.77 -16.21 14.69
CA THR A 170 11.14 -16.09 15.22
C THR A 170 11.18 -15.87 16.72
N ARG A 171 10.02 -15.64 17.35
CA ARG A 171 9.88 -15.23 18.76
C ARG A 171 10.53 -13.87 19.06
N GLU A 172 10.73 -13.06 18.06
CA GLU A 172 11.19 -11.67 18.18
C GLU A 172 9.96 -10.78 18.41
N PHE A 173 9.38 -10.87 19.61
CA PHE A 173 8.11 -10.19 19.94
C PHE A 173 8.21 -8.66 19.82
N ASP A 174 9.37 -8.10 20.10
CA ASP A 174 9.60 -6.65 19.93
C ASP A 174 9.44 -6.24 18.45
N ALA A 175 9.93 -7.07 17.53
CA ALA A 175 9.78 -6.86 16.10
C ALA A 175 8.34 -7.00 15.61
N SER A 176 7.58 -7.96 16.16
CA SER A 176 6.17 -8.16 15.80
C SER A 176 5.26 -7.06 16.36
N TRP A 177 5.64 -6.45 17.48
CA TRP A 177 4.88 -5.36 18.08
C TRP A 177 5.08 -4.03 17.36
N ASP A 178 6.26 -3.81 16.80
CA ASP A 178 6.62 -2.60 16.05
C ASP A 178 6.11 -2.63 14.58
N ALA A 179 5.72 -3.79 14.06
CA ALA A 179 5.23 -3.97 12.70
C ALA A 179 3.72 -3.71 12.58
#